data_bc2914457d71c0fc80378f6a07bc8be7
#
_entry.id   bc2914457d71c0fc80378f6a07bc8be7
#
_cell.length_a   1.000
_cell.length_b   1.000
_cell.length_c   1.000
_cell.angle_alpha   90.00
_cell.angle_beta   90.00
_cell.angle_gamma   90.00
#
_symmetry.space_group_name_H-M   'P 1'
#
loop_
_entity.id
_entity.type
_entity.pdbx_description
1 polymer ?
#
loop_
_entity_poly.entity_id
_entity_poly.type
_entity_poly.pdbx_seq_one_letter_code
_entity_poly.pdbx_strand_id
1 'polypeptide(L)'
;TNNFPEFTGRLCPAPCETACVVGINVDPVTIKQVELRTIEEAFGANIVAPQIPDRLTGKTIAVIGSGPAGLAAAQQLTRAGHTVAVYERAEKIGGLLRYGIPEFKMEKNIIDRRLAQMEQEGTRFRPGVNVGVDITGSQLRSKYDAIVLAVGATQWRDLPVPGRELKGIYQAMEFLPWGNKQALGEVENPPINVAGKHVVILGGGDTGADCLGTSVRQGAASVTQLEIMPRPTEERPSGQPWPT
;
A
#
# COMPACT_ATOMS: atom_id res chain seq x y z
N THR A 1 0.74 -4.58 18.56
CA THR A 1 -0.50 -4.00 18.03
C THR A 1 -0.38 -3.71 16.54
N ASN A 2 -0.56 -4.72 15.71
CA ASN A 2 -0.60 -4.59 14.26
C ASN A 2 -2.09 -4.62 13.82
N ASN A 3 -2.59 -3.53 13.20
CA ASN A 3 -3.98 -3.48 12.75
C ASN A 3 -4.26 -4.45 11.60
N PHE A 4 -3.29 -4.65 10.72
CA PHE A 4 -3.46 -5.36 9.46
C PHE A 4 -2.30 -6.33 9.19
N PRO A 5 -2.17 -7.43 9.98
CA PRO A 5 -1.08 -8.39 9.79
C PRO A 5 -1.08 -9.03 8.40
N GLU A 6 -2.25 -9.14 7.77
CA GLU A 6 -2.39 -9.63 6.40
C GLU A 6 -1.71 -8.74 5.36
N PHE A 7 -1.64 -7.42 5.58
CA PHE A 7 -0.92 -6.49 4.70
C PHE A 7 0.57 -6.47 5.01
N THR A 8 0.92 -6.25 6.28
CA THR A 8 2.33 -6.18 6.70
C THR A 8 3.03 -7.52 6.54
N GLY A 9 2.36 -8.63 6.81
CA GLY A 9 2.91 -9.97 6.63
C GLY A 9 3.25 -10.30 5.16
N ARG A 10 2.64 -9.61 4.19
CA ARG A 10 2.98 -9.75 2.76
C ARG A 10 4.02 -8.73 2.29
N LEU A 11 4.00 -7.51 2.80
CA LEU A 11 4.67 -6.37 2.20
C LEU A 11 5.84 -5.82 3.02
N CYS A 12 5.87 -6.07 4.34
CA CYS A 12 6.93 -5.54 5.20
C CYS A 12 8.29 -6.19 4.85
N PRO A 13 9.39 -5.42 4.73
CA PRO A 13 10.73 -5.96 4.55
C PRO A 13 11.26 -6.69 5.80
N ALA A 14 10.53 -6.65 6.92
CA ALA A 14 10.80 -7.34 8.17
C ALA A 14 12.21 -7.10 8.75
N PRO A 15 12.61 -5.85 9.01
CA PRO A 15 13.90 -5.57 9.64
C PRO A 15 14.05 -6.21 11.03
N CYS A 16 12.94 -6.55 11.68
CA CYS A 16 12.91 -7.31 12.93
C CYS A 16 13.46 -8.74 12.78
N GLU A 17 13.28 -9.37 11.61
CA GLU A 17 13.86 -10.69 11.32
C GLU A 17 15.38 -10.56 11.15
N THR A 18 15.82 -9.55 10.38
CA THR A 18 17.24 -9.26 10.18
C THR A 18 17.94 -8.93 11.50
N ALA A 19 17.24 -8.21 12.41
CA ALA A 19 17.75 -7.83 13.74
C ALA A 19 17.53 -8.91 14.83
N CYS A 20 17.00 -10.08 14.49
CA CYS A 20 16.69 -11.11 15.47
C CYS A 20 17.95 -11.72 16.07
N VAL A 21 18.11 -11.64 17.39
CA VAL A 21 19.30 -12.15 18.12
C VAL A 21 19.45 -13.68 18.01
N VAL A 22 18.38 -14.40 17.74
CA VAL A 22 18.43 -15.86 17.46
C VAL A 22 19.30 -16.14 16.24
N GLY A 23 19.31 -15.23 15.25
CA GLY A 23 20.14 -15.32 14.05
C GLY A 23 21.65 -15.32 14.30
N ILE A 24 22.13 -15.07 15.53
CA ILE A 24 23.54 -15.21 15.90
C ILE A 24 23.96 -16.69 15.90
N ASN A 25 23.08 -17.59 16.31
CA ASN A 25 23.38 -19.01 16.50
C ASN A 25 22.70 -19.94 15.48
N VAL A 26 21.50 -19.57 15.03
CA VAL A 26 20.68 -20.32 14.08
C VAL A 26 19.90 -19.34 13.19
N ASP A 27 19.04 -19.82 12.29
CA ASP A 27 18.20 -18.95 11.48
C ASP A 27 17.31 -18.05 12.35
N PRO A 28 17.11 -16.79 11.98
CA PRO A 28 16.24 -15.87 12.71
C PRO A 28 14.80 -16.35 12.71
N VAL A 29 14.02 -15.91 13.70
CA VAL A 29 12.57 -16.21 13.74
C VAL A 29 11.88 -15.56 12.54
N THR A 30 11.08 -16.33 11.82
CA THR A 30 10.29 -15.87 10.66
C THR A 30 9.04 -15.09 11.13
N ILE A 31 9.25 -13.93 11.75
CA ILE A 31 8.22 -13.15 12.44
C ILE A 31 7.07 -12.79 11.51
N LYS A 32 7.41 -12.26 10.34
CA LYS A 32 6.44 -11.85 9.32
C LYS A 32 5.56 -13.00 8.86
N GLN A 33 6.13 -14.17 8.65
CA GLN A 33 5.38 -15.35 8.22
C GLN A 33 4.46 -15.89 9.33
N VAL A 34 4.91 -15.82 10.59
CA VAL A 34 4.07 -16.19 11.75
C VAL A 34 2.88 -15.24 11.87
N GLU A 35 3.09 -13.92 11.74
CA GLU A 35 2.00 -12.94 11.76
C GLU A 35 1.01 -13.19 10.62
N LEU A 36 1.52 -13.40 9.40
CA LEU A 36 0.70 -13.68 8.23
C LEU A 36 -0.11 -14.96 8.40
N ARG A 37 0.52 -16.06 8.80
CA ARG A 37 -0.16 -17.33 9.00
C ARG A 37 -1.24 -17.23 10.06
N THR A 38 -0.94 -16.58 11.18
CA THR A 38 -1.89 -16.37 12.27
C THR A 38 -3.15 -15.65 11.81
N ILE A 39 -3.00 -14.54 11.07
CA ILE A 39 -4.17 -13.77 10.62
C ILE A 39 -4.97 -14.50 9.55
N GLU A 40 -4.31 -15.21 8.62
CA GLU A 40 -5.02 -15.98 7.60
C GLU A 40 -5.82 -17.14 8.20
N GLU A 41 -5.25 -17.87 9.15
CA GLU A 41 -5.96 -18.91 9.91
C GLU A 41 -7.14 -18.32 10.70
N ALA A 42 -6.94 -17.15 11.32
CA ALA A 42 -8.01 -16.48 12.07
C ALA A 42 -9.17 -16.03 11.17
N PHE A 43 -8.89 -15.55 9.96
CA PHE A 43 -9.94 -15.29 8.96
C PHE A 43 -10.61 -16.57 8.47
N GLY A 44 -9.83 -17.62 8.16
CA GLY A 44 -10.34 -18.91 7.72
C GLY A 44 -11.25 -19.60 8.75
N ALA A 45 -10.94 -19.44 10.03
CA ALA A 45 -11.72 -19.96 11.15
C ALA A 45 -12.87 -19.03 11.59
N ASN A 46 -13.10 -17.90 10.90
CA ASN A 46 -14.08 -16.85 11.27
C ASN A 46 -13.88 -16.28 12.70
N ILE A 47 -12.65 -16.28 13.20
CA ILE A 47 -12.29 -15.67 14.49
C ILE A 47 -12.21 -14.14 14.36
N VAL A 48 -11.82 -13.64 13.19
CA VAL A 48 -11.80 -12.19 12.92
C VAL A 48 -13.22 -11.70 12.67
N ALA A 49 -13.90 -11.35 13.75
CA ALA A 49 -15.24 -10.77 13.73
C ALA A 49 -15.21 -9.24 13.85
N PRO A 50 -16.25 -8.54 13.36
CA PRO A 50 -16.41 -7.10 13.58
C PRO A 50 -16.45 -6.76 15.06
N GLN A 51 -15.65 -5.76 15.47
CA GLN A 51 -15.63 -5.26 16.86
C GLN A 51 -16.47 -4.00 16.94
N ILE A 52 -17.76 -4.19 17.21
CA ILE A 52 -18.70 -3.09 17.36
C ILE A 52 -18.52 -2.49 18.75
N PRO A 53 -18.34 -1.15 18.87
CA PRO A 53 -18.18 -0.51 20.17
C PRO A 53 -19.47 -0.59 21.00
N ASP A 54 -19.34 -0.86 22.29
CA ASP A 54 -20.49 -0.95 23.22
C ASP A 54 -21.27 0.37 23.32
N ARG A 55 -20.59 1.49 23.10
CA ARG A 55 -21.16 2.85 23.22
C ARG A 55 -20.55 3.81 22.21
N LEU A 56 -21.39 4.59 21.55
CA LEU A 56 -20.96 5.71 20.73
C LEU A 56 -20.63 6.93 21.58
N THR A 57 -19.56 7.63 21.23
CA THR A 57 -19.11 8.87 21.92
C THR A 57 -19.89 10.10 21.52
N GLY A 58 -20.68 10.03 20.43
CA GLY A 58 -21.33 11.18 19.80
C GLY A 58 -20.38 12.06 18.98
N LYS A 59 -19.09 11.74 18.91
CA LYS A 59 -18.09 12.47 18.14
C LYS A 59 -17.99 11.95 16.72
N THR A 60 -17.83 12.88 15.78
CA THR A 60 -17.68 12.60 14.34
C THR A 60 -16.27 12.92 13.87
N ILE A 61 -15.67 12.02 13.10
CA ILE A 61 -14.28 12.18 12.65
C ILE A 61 -14.20 11.94 11.14
N ALA A 62 -13.55 12.86 10.42
CA ALA A 62 -13.15 12.66 9.04
C ALA A 62 -11.70 12.19 8.95
N VAL A 63 -11.46 11.09 8.24
CA VAL A 63 -10.10 10.63 7.88
C VAL A 63 -9.90 10.90 6.39
N ILE A 64 -8.88 11.66 6.05
CA ILE A 64 -8.57 12.05 4.69
C ILE A 64 -7.43 11.18 4.16
N GLY A 65 -7.76 10.32 3.21
CA GLY A 65 -6.88 9.31 2.65
C GLY A 65 -7.17 7.92 3.23
N SER A 66 -7.21 6.93 2.35
CA SER A 66 -7.52 5.53 2.65
C SER A 66 -6.31 4.59 2.52
N GLY A 67 -5.10 5.12 2.53
CA GLY A 67 -3.89 4.32 2.63
C GLY A 67 -3.77 3.61 3.99
N PRO A 68 -2.71 2.82 4.23
CA PRO A 68 -2.53 2.06 5.47
C PRO A 68 -2.72 2.89 6.74
N ALA A 69 -2.17 4.10 6.78
CA ALA A 69 -2.28 5.00 7.93
C ALA A 69 -3.73 5.45 8.17
N GLY A 70 -4.44 5.83 7.11
CA GLY A 70 -5.84 6.25 7.19
C GLY A 70 -6.76 5.11 7.62
N LEU A 71 -6.56 3.91 7.07
CA LEU A 71 -7.31 2.71 7.47
C LEU A 71 -7.07 2.34 8.93
N ALA A 72 -5.81 2.38 9.40
CA ALA A 72 -5.48 2.09 10.78
C ALA A 72 -6.12 3.09 11.76
N ALA A 73 -6.02 4.39 11.44
CA ALA A 73 -6.68 5.43 12.22
C ALA A 73 -8.20 5.25 12.25
N ALA A 74 -8.82 5.00 11.09
CA ALA A 74 -10.25 4.78 10.98
C ALA A 74 -10.73 3.60 11.81
N GLN A 75 -10.03 2.46 11.73
CA GLN A 75 -10.39 1.26 12.51
C GLN A 75 -10.34 1.54 14.01
N GLN A 76 -9.24 2.12 14.51
CA GLN A 76 -9.10 2.38 15.95
C GLN A 76 -10.12 3.41 16.45
N LEU A 77 -10.37 4.47 15.67
CA LEU A 77 -11.35 5.49 16.04
C LEU A 77 -12.79 4.95 16.02
N THR A 78 -13.14 4.10 15.05
CA THR A 78 -14.44 3.42 15.00
C THR A 78 -14.62 2.52 16.21
N ARG A 79 -13.63 1.69 16.55
CA ARG A 79 -13.66 0.81 17.72
C ARG A 79 -13.70 1.56 19.06
N ALA A 80 -13.14 2.78 19.09
CA ALA A 80 -13.25 3.67 20.25
C ALA A 80 -14.66 4.33 20.38
N GLY A 81 -15.58 4.03 19.47
CA GLY A 81 -16.96 4.50 19.51
C GLY A 81 -17.21 5.83 18.80
N HIS A 82 -16.29 6.31 17.97
CA HIS A 82 -16.51 7.50 17.16
C HIS A 82 -17.24 7.16 15.85
N THR A 83 -18.01 8.09 15.32
CA THR A 83 -18.55 8.00 13.96
C THR A 83 -17.49 8.45 12.96
N VAL A 84 -16.97 7.53 12.17
CA VAL A 84 -15.83 7.79 11.29
C VAL A 84 -16.24 7.72 9.82
N ALA A 85 -15.82 8.72 9.04
CA ALA A 85 -15.89 8.73 7.58
C ALA A 85 -14.50 8.87 6.97
N VAL A 86 -14.16 7.96 6.06
CA VAL A 86 -12.88 7.97 5.32
C VAL A 86 -13.12 8.50 3.92
N TYR A 87 -12.45 9.58 3.56
CA TYR A 87 -12.50 10.21 2.24
C TYR A 87 -11.29 9.76 1.41
N GLU A 88 -11.55 9.28 0.20
CA GLU A 88 -10.53 8.84 -0.74
C GLU A 88 -10.79 9.45 -2.12
N ARG A 89 -9.76 10.06 -2.72
CA ARG A 89 -9.88 10.65 -4.06
C ARG A 89 -9.96 9.63 -5.19
N ALA A 90 -9.38 8.44 -4.98
CA ALA A 90 -9.44 7.35 -5.95
C ALA A 90 -10.83 6.68 -5.95
N GLU A 91 -11.12 5.96 -7.02
CA GLU A 91 -12.38 5.24 -7.21
C GLU A 91 -12.57 4.12 -6.18
N LYS A 92 -11.49 3.58 -5.63
CA LYS A 92 -11.51 2.50 -4.62
C LYS A 92 -10.62 2.82 -3.44
N ILE A 93 -11.02 2.31 -2.29
CA ILE A 93 -10.32 2.43 -1.02
C ILE A 93 -9.04 1.58 -1.01
N GLY A 94 -7.98 2.08 -0.36
CA GLY A 94 -6.74 1.34 -0.12
C GLY A 94 -5.45 2.11 -0.42
N GLY A 95 -5.53 3.27 -1.08
CA GLY A 95 -4.34 4.06 -1.42
C GLY A 95 -3.32 3.24 -2.22
N LEU A 96 -2.05 3.26 -1.79
CA LEU A 96 -0.98 2.49 -2.45
C LEU A 96 -1.17 0.97 -2.36
N LEU A 97 -1.86 0.46 -1.35
CA LEU A 97 -2.20 -0.96 -1.29
C LEU A 97 -3.07 -1.39 -2.48
N ARG A 98 -3.98 -0.51 -2.92
CA ARG A 98 -4.90 -0.79 -4.03
C ARG A 98 -4.24 -0.63 -5.39
N TYR A 99 -3.63 0.53 -5.64
CA TYR A 99 -3.16 0.90 -6.98
C TYR A 99 -1.64 1.11 -7.10
N GLY A 100 -0.89 1.12 -6.00
CA GLY A 100 0.57 1.20 -6.01
C GLY A 100 1.21 -0.19 -6.04
N ILE A 101 0.91 -1.01 -5.04
CA ILE A 101 1.44 -2.37 -4.90
C ILE A 101 0.83 -3.26 -5.99
N PRO A 102 1.63 -3.98 -6.80
CA PRO A 102 1.10 -4.88 -7.82
C PRO A 102 0.28 -6.04 -7.24
N GLU A 103 -0.72 -6.49 -8.03
CA GLU A 103 -1.59 -7.62 -7.67
C GLU A 103 -0.79 -8.89 -7.31
N PHE A 104 0.29 -9.15 -8.02
CA PHE A 104 1.13 -10.33 -7.78
C PHE A 104 1.94 -10.30 -6.46
N LYS A 105 2.07 -9.13 -5.82
CA LYS A 105 2.66 -8.99 -4.47
C LYS A 105 1.61 -9.09 -3.37
N MET A 106 0.42 -8.56 -3.64
CA MET A 106 -0.70 -8.61 -2.71
C MET A 106 -2.03 -8.55 -3.47
N GLU A 107 -2.77 -9.65 -3.43
CA GLU A 107 -4.10 -9.77 -4.02
C GLU A 107 -5.07 -8.77 -3.39
N LYS A 108 -5.87 -8.09 -4.22
CA LYS A 108 -6.75 -7.00 -3.75
C LYS A 108 -7.98 -7.48 -3.00
N ASN A 109 -8.37 -8.74 -3.17
CA ASN A 109 -9.40 -9.39 -2.34
C ASN A 109 -9.04 -9.36 -0.84
N ILE A 110 -7.76 -9.37 -0.49
CA ILE A 110 -7.29 -9.24 0.91
C ILE A 110 -7.69 -7.88 1.50
N ILE A 111 -7.58 -6.82 0.68
CA ILE A 111 -8.05 -5.49 1.09
C ILE A 111 -9.56 -5.48 1.22
N ASP A 112 -10.28 -6.01 0.23
CA ASP A 112 -11.74 -6.02 0.21
C ASP A 112 -12.32 -6.76 1.41
N ARG A 113 -11.73 -7.89 1.78
CA ARG A 113 -12.09 -8.64 2.99
C ARG A 113 -11.97 -7.79 4.26
N ARG A 114 -10.88 -7.04 4.40
CA ARG A 114 -10.68 -6.15 5.56
C ARG A 114 -11.61 -4.95 5.55
N LEU A 115 -11.84 -4.35 4.40
CA LEU A 115 -12.78 -3.23 4.27
C LEU A 115 -14.20 -3.65 4.66
N ALA A 116 -14.65 -4.82 4.19
CA ALA A 116 -15.96 -5.35 4.56
C ALA A 116 -16.10 -5.54 6.08
N GLN A 117 -15.06 -6.01 6.76
CA GLN A 117 -15.04 -6.14 8.22
C GLN A 117 -15.10 -4.75 8.90
N MET A 118 -14.36 -3.75 8.42
CA MET A 118 -14.38 -2.39 8.96
C MET A 118 -15.72 -1.69 8.73
N GLU A 119 -16.38 -1.93 7.60
CA GLU A 119 -17.73 -1.41 7.33
C GLU A 119 -18.75 -1.98 8.32
N GLN A 120 -18.66 -3.27 8.63
CA GLN A 120 -19.50 -3.91 9.65
C GLN A 120 -19.25 -3.36 11.05
N GLU A 121 -18.04 -2.89 11.35
CA GLU A 121 -17.71 -2.18 12.60
C GLU A 121 -18.30 -0.75 12.64
N GLY A 122 -18.71 -0.19 11.49
CA GLY A 122 -19.33 1.13 11.38
C GLY A 122 -18.49 2.20 10.69
N THR A 123 -17.29 1.86 10.18
CA THR A 123 -16.50 2.79 9.35
C THR A 123 -17.22 3.07 8.03
N ARG A 124 -17.32 4.34 7.66
CA ARG A 124 -17.98 4.76 6.42
C ARG A 124 -16.95 5.21 5.38
N PHE A 125 -16.86 4.50 4.27
CA PHE A 125 -15.97 4.85 3.16
C PHE A 125 -16.65 5.79 2.15
N ARG A 126 -15.89 6.78 1.64
CA ARG A 126 -16.29 7.79 0.66
C ARG A 126 -15.25 7.84 -0.46
N PRO A 127 -15.20 6.83 -1.35
CA PRO A 127 -14.32 6.87 -2.51
C PRO A 127 -14.80 7.90 -3.55
N GLY A 128 -13.90 8.33 -4.43
CA GLY A 128 -14.19 9.30 -5.49
C GLY A 128 -14.37 10.74 -4.97
N VAL A 129 -13.92 11.06 -3.76
CA VAL A 129 -14.04 12.41 -3.19
C VAL A 129 -12.66 13.00 -2.93
N ASN A 130 -12.29 13.99 -3.73
CA ASN A 130 -11.03 14.71 -3.62
C ASN A 130 -11.17 15.92 -2.68
N VAL A 131 -10.68 15.78 -1.46
CA VAL A 131 -10.70 16.87 -0.47
C VAL A 131 -9.81 18.02 -0.92
N GLY A 132 -10.35 19.22 -0.90
CA GLY A 132 -9.75 20.43 -1.45
C GLY A 132 -10.29 20.80 -2.84
N VAL A 133 -10.95 19.86 -3.52
CA VAL A 133 -11.63 20.08 -4.82
C VAL A 133 -13.13 19.88 -4.69
N ASP A 134 -13.57 18.67 -4.32
CA ASP A 134 -15.01 18.33 -4.21
C ASP A 134 -15.63 18.77 -2.88
N ILE A 135 -14.83 18.78 -1.81
CA ILE A 135 -15.21 19.26 -0.48
C ILE A 135 -14.06 20.06 0.12
N THR A 136 -14.38 21.25 0.63
CA THR A 136 -13.37 22.14 1.22
C THR A 136 -13.02 21.77 2.66
N GLY A 137 -11.85 22.21 3.13
CA GLY A 137 -11.46 22.06 4.54
C GLY A 137 -12.41 22.77 5.50
N SER A 138 -13.01 23.91 5.10
CA SER A 138 -14.01 24.62 5.91
C SER A 138 -15.30 23.81 6.06
N GLN A 139 -15.77 23.18 4.98
CA GLN A 139 -16.94 22.29 5.03
C GLN A 139 -16.68 21.06 5.91
N LEU A 140 -15.49 20.49 5.86
CA LEU A 140 -15.14 19.39 6.77
C LEU A 140 -15.11 19.84 8.24
N ARG A 141 -14.53 21.01 8.53
CA ARG A 141 -14.49 21.56 9.90
C ARG A 141 -15.87 21.87 10.46
N SER A 142 -16.83 22.27 9.63
CA SER A 142 -18.20 22.51 10.08
C SER A 142 -18.99 21.22 10.32
N LYS A 143 -18.57 20.09 9.72
CA LYS A 143 -19.29 18.82 9.72
C LYS A 143 -18.74 17.80 10.73
N TYR A 144 -17.46 17.90 11.06
CA TYR A 144 -16.76 16.92 11.91
C TYR A 144 -16.11 17.57 13.12
N ASP A 145 -16.14 16.88 14.25
CA ASP A 145 -15.46 17.31 15.49
C ASP A 145 -13.93 17.26 15.35
N ALA A 146 -13.41 16.32 14.54
CA ALA A 146 -11.98 16.19 14.28
C ALA A 146 -11.70 15.73 12.85
N ILE A 147 -10.49 16.05 12.36
CA ILE A 147 -10.01 15.65 11.03
C ILE A 147 -8.63 15.02 11.19
N VAL A 148 -8.44 13.84 10.61
CA VAL A 148 -7.15 13.14 10.51
C VAL A 148 -6.66 13.25 9.07
N LEU A 149 -5.46 13.79 8.87
CA LEU A 149 -4.83 13.86 7.56
C LEU A 149 -3.88 12.66 7.38
N ALA A 150 -4.22 11.77 6.46
CA ALA A 150 -3.47 10.57 6.12
C ALA A 150 -3.29 10.44 4.59
N VAL A 151 -2.96 11.57 3.96
CA VAL A 151 -2.99 11.77 2.50
C VAL A 151 -1.81 11.14 1.76
N GLY A 152 -0.80 10.64 2.47
CA GLY A 152 0.42 10.11 1.87
C GLY A 152 1.27 11.18 1.20
N ALA A 153 2.33 10.74 0.51
CA ALA A 153 3.19 11.59 -0.30
C ALA A 153 2.95 11.27 -1.78
N THR A 154 2.34 12.20 -2.50
CA THR A 154 1.98 12.00 -3.92
C THR A 154 2.83 12.84 -4.88
N GLN A 155 3.69 13.71 -4.35
CA GLN A 155 4.67 14.42 -5.13
C GLN A 155 5.87 13.50 -5.38
N TRP A 156 6.10 13.15 -6.63
CA TRP A 156 7.27 12.36 -7.02
C TRP A 156 8.55 13.19 -6.99
N ARG A 157 9.68 12.54 -6.82
CA ARG A 157 10.99 13.12 -7.09
C ARG A 157 11.27 12.94 -8.57
N ASP A 158 11.49 14.03 -9.27
CA ASP A 158 11.83 13.97 -10.68
C ASP A 158 13.34 13.84 -10.90
N LEU A 159 13.73 13.39 -12.09
CA LEU A 159 15.10 13.30 -12.55
C LEU A 159 15.28 14.34 -13.68
N PRO A 160 15.73 15.58 -13.37
CA PRO A 160 15.83 16.65 -14.35
C PRO A 160 17.09 16.48 -15.23
N VAL A 161 17.02 15.57 -16.17
CA VAL A 161 18.07 15.30 -17.17
C VAL A 161 17.60 15.69 -18.57
N PRO A 162 18.52 15.98 -19.51
CA PRO A 162 18.15 16.21 -20.90
C PRO A 162 17.32 15.06 -21.47
N GLY A 163 16.22 15.37 -22.14
CA GLY A 163 15.31 14.38 -22.68
C GLY A 163 14.15 13.98 -21.75
N ARG A 164 14.08 14.54 -20.52
CA ARG A 164 12.98 14.24 -19.58
C ARG A 164 11.58 14.54 -20.16
N GLU A 165 11.52 15.50 -21.07
CA GLU A 165 10.30 15.93 -21.79
C GLU A 165 9.87 14.99 -22.90
N LEU A 166 10.65 13.99 -23.25
CA LEU A 166 10.33 13.03 -24.31
C LEU A 166 9.12 12.15 -23.95
N LYS A 167 8.39 11.76 -24.98
CA LYS A 167 7.24 10.84 -24.82
C LYS A 167 7.73 9.43 -24.41
N GLY A 168 6.94 8.77 -23.61
CA GLY A 168 7.23 7.42 -23.14
C GLY A 168 8.04 7.36 -21.84
N ILE A 169 8.31 8.51 -21.21
CA ILE A 169 8.95 8.60 -19.90
C ILE A 169 7.87 8.88 -18.85
N TYR A 170 7.65 7.93 -17.97
CA TYR A 170 6.59 7.95 -16.98
C TYR A 170 7.14 7.81 -15.56
N GLN A 171 6.48 8.42 -14.61
CA GLN A 171 6.68 8.12 -13.19
C GLN A 171 6.05 6.77 -12.84
N ALA A 172 6.62 6.05 -11.89
CA ALA A 172 6.09 4.75 -11.47
C ALA A 172 4.60 4.81 -11.10
N MET A 173 4.17 5.87 -10.40
CA MET A 173 2.77 6.07 -10.01
C MET A 173 1.85 6.56 -11.13
N GLU A 174 2.36 6.76 -12.33
CA GLU A 174 1.55 6.87 -13.54
C GLU A 174 1.35 5.49 -14.19
N PHE A 175 2.36 4.62 -14.12
CA PHE A 175 2.36 3.30 -14.74
C PHE A 175 1.67 2.22 -13.88
N LEU A 176 2.04 2.11 -12.60
CA LEU A 176 1.57 1.03 -11.71
C LEU A 176 0.04 0.99 -11.52
N PRO A 177 -0.67 2.13 -11.36
CA PRO A 177 -2.13 2.11 -11.27
C PRO A 177 -2.80 1.49 -12.50
N TRP A 178 -2.31 1.77 -13.70
CA TRP A 178 -2.84 1.17 -14.92
C TRP A 178 -2.52 -0.31 -15.02
N GLY A 179 -1.32 -0.72 -14.61
CA GLY A 179 -0.95 -2.13 -14.50
C GLY A 179 -1.85 -2.91 -13.55
N ASN A 180 -2.18 -2.32 -12.39
CA ASN A 180 -3.10 -2.92 -11.43
C ASN A 180 -4.54 -2.97 -11.98
N LYS A 181 -5.05 -1.89 -12.56
CA LYS A 181 -6.39 -1.89 -13.18
C LYS A 181 -6.51 -2.95 -14.28
N GLN A 182 -5.46 -3.13 -15.08
CA GLN A 182 -5.42 -4.18 -16.09
C GLN A 182 -5.43 -5.58 -15.47
N ALA A 183 -4.58 -5.82 -14.48
CA ALA A 183 -4.51 -7.11 -13.79
C ALA A 183 -5.83 -7.50 -13.10
N LEU A 184 -6.60 -6.50 -12.65
CA LEU A 184 -7.93 -6.68 -12.02
C LEU A 184 -9.07 -6.76 -13.04
N GLY A 185 -8.80 -6.64 -14.34
CA GLY A 185 -9.82 -6.64 -15.38
C GLY A 185 -10.68 -5.37 -15.41
N GLU A 186 -10.27 -4.30 -14.74
CA GLU A 186 -10.97 -3.01 -14.71
C GLU A 186 -10.77 -2.23 -16.02
N VAL A 187 -9.67 -2.49 -16.72
CA VAL A 187 -9.35 -1.91 -18.02
C VAL A 187 -8.64 -2.95 -18.89
N GLU A 188 -9.10 -3.12 -20.11
CA GLU A 188 -8.50 -4.06 -21.07
C GLU A 188 -7.24 -3.46 -21.71
N ASN A 189 -7.34 -2.23 -22.18
CA ASN A 189 -6.29 -1.51 -22.89
C ASN A 189 -5.88 -0.25 -22.10
N PRO A 190 -4.95 -0.33 -21.14
CA PRO A 190 -4.55 0.83 -20.36
C PRO A 190 -3.79 1.85 -21.24
N PRO A 191 -3.86 3.15 -20.91
CA PRO A 191 -3.16 4.20 -21.66
C PRO A 191 -1.63 4.02 -21.69
N ILE A 192 -1.08 3.41 -20.64
CA ILE A 192 0.34 3.04 -20.55
C ILE A 192 0.42 1.53 -20.61
N ASN A 193 0.87 1.00 -21.74
CA ASN A 193 1.05 -0.43 -21.97
C ASN A 193 2.42 -0.66 -22.63
N VAL A 194 3.17 -1.61 -22.08
CA VAL A 194 4.54 -1.91 -22.50
C VAL A 194 4.66 -3.24 -23.25
N ALA A 195 3.56 -3.86 -23.63
CA ALA A 195 3.58 -5.09 -24.42
C ALA A 195 4.40 -4.91 -25.70
N GLY A 196 5.37 -5.80 -25.93
CA GLY A 196 6.27 -5.78 -27.06
C GLY A 196 7.30 -4.65 -27.09
N LYS A 197 7.40 -3.83 -26.02
CA LYS A 197 8.33 -2.71 -25.94
C LYS A 197 9.59 -3.06 -25.15
N HIS A 198 10.68 -2.33 -25.44
CA HIS A 198 11.88 -2.34 -24.63
C HIS A 198 11.74 -1.31 -23.50
N VAL A 199 11.77 -1.76 -22.26
CA VAL A 199 11.55 -0.92 -21.08
C VAL A 199 12.86 -0.67 -20.36
N VAL A 200 13.11 0.57 -19.97
CA VAL A 200 14.22 0.95 -19.10
C VAL A 200 13.63 1.49 -17.79
N ILE A 201 14.06 0.95 -16.66
CA ILE A 201 13.65 1.34 -15.32
C ILE A 201 14.83 2.03 -14.64
N LEU A 202 14.62 3.24 -14.16
CA LEU A 202 15.62 3.99 -13.41
C LEU A 202 15.32 3.88 -11.91
N GLY A 203 16.16 3.12 -11.19
CA GLY A 203 16.08 2.83 -9.77
C GLY A 203 15.90 1.35 -9.46
N GLY A 204 16.66 0.86 -8.48
CA GLY A 204 16.73 -0.55 -8.06
C GLY A 204 15.90 -0.91 -6.82
N GLY A 205 15.20 0.07 -6.21
CA GLY A 205 14.40 -0.18 -5.01
C GLY A 205 13.08 -0.90 -5.29
N ASP A 206 12.25 -1.08 -4.24
CA ASP A 206 10.98 -1.81 -4.31
C ASP A 206 10.03 -1.30 -5.40
N THR A 207 9.94 0.01 -5.58
CA THR A 207 9.12 0.60 -6.66
C THR A 207 9.65 0.22 -8.05
N GLY A 208 10.98 0.17 -8.22
CA GLY A 208 11.60 -0.31 -9.46
C GLY A 208 11.30 -1.78 -9.72
N ALA A 209 11.36 -2.61 -8.69
CA ALA A 209 10.99 -4.03 -8.75
C ALA A 209 9.51 -4.23 -9.11
N ASP A 210 8.62 -3.37 -8.61
CA ASP A 210 7.19 -3.36 -8.96
C ASP A 210 6.97 -3.03 -10.45
N CYS A 211 7.68 -2.02 -10.95
CA CYS A 211 7.66 -1.66 -12.36
C CYS A 211 8.21 -2.78 -13.25
N LEU A 212 9.30 -3.44 -12.82
CA LEU A 212 9.88 -4.58 -13.52
C LEU A 212 8.88 -5.73 -13.63
N GLY A 213 8.33 -6.16 -12.48
CA GLY A 213 7.38 -7.26 -12.45
C GLY A 213 6.10 -6.98 -13.24
N THR A 214 5.62 -5.73 -13.20
CA THR A 214 4.46 -5.30 -14.00
C THR A 214 4.78 -5.30 -15.49
N SER A 215 5.97 -4.79 -15.89
CA SER A 215 6.40 -4.76 -17.30
C SER A 215 6.52 -6.16 -17.89
N VAL A 216 7.13 -7.10 -17.15
CA VAL A 216 7.23 -8.50 -17.58
C VAL A 216 5.85 -9.12 -17.79
N ARG A 217 4.90 -8.88 -16.87
CA ARG A 217 3.54 -9.42 -16.96
C ARG A 217 2.71 -8.79 -18.08
N GLN A 218 3.00 -7.56 -18.44
CA GLN A 218 2.40 -6.93 -19.62
C GLN A 218 3.00 -7.43 -20.95
N GLY A 219 4.07 -8.26 -20.91
CA GLY A 219 4.69 -8.80 -22.11
C GLY A 219 5.70 -7.85 -22.76
N ALA A 220 6.46 -7.09 -21.97
CA ALA A 220 7.58 -6.31 -22.51
C ALA A 220 8.57 -7.20 -23.27
N ALA A 221 9.12 -6.72 -24.39
CA ALA A 221 10.13 -7.44 -25.17
C ALA A 221 11.45 -7.57 -24.42
N SER A 222 11.82 -6.56 -23.65
CA SER A 222 12.93 -6.60 -22.69
C SER A 222 12.72 -5.59 -21.58
N VAL A 223 13.31 -5.85 -20.42
CA VAL A 223 13.35 -4.90 -19.30
C VAL A 223 14.80 -4.75 -18.85
N THR A 224 15.29 -3.51 -18.84
CA THR A 224 16.62 -3.15 -18.29
C THR A 224 16.41 -2.25 -17.09
N GLN A 225 16.97 -2.63 -15.94
CA GLN A 225 16.91 -1.82 -14.72
C GLN A 225 18.29 -1.23 -14.42
N LEU A 226 18.34 0.08 -14.17
CA LEU A 226 19.57 0.79 -13.84
C LEU A 226 19.50 1.23 -12.37
N GLU A 227 20.56 0.90 -11.62
CA GLU A 227 20.71 1.25 -10.22
C GLU A 227 21.97 2.08 -10.02
N ILE A 228 21.88 3.14 -9.23
CA ILE A 228 23.01 4.01 -8.90
C ILE A 228 23.92 3.42 -7.82
N MET A 229 23.34 2.58 -6.96
CA MET A 229 24.10 1.90 -5.91
C MET A 229 24.97 0.78 -6.51
N PRO A 230 26.17 0.54 -5.97
CA PRO A 230 26.99 -0.58 -6.39
C PRO A 230 26.26 -1.90 -6.14
N ARG A 231 26.60 -2.92 -6.94
CA ARG A 231 26.05 -4.28 -6.72
C ARG A 231 26.33 -4.72 -5.28
N PRO A 232 25.32 -5.16 -4.53
CA PRO A 232 25.53 -5.74 -3.21
C PRO A 232 26.48 -6.93 -3.24
N THR A 233 27.22 -7.14 -2.17
CA THR A 233 28.06 -8.34 -1.99
C THR A 233 27.17 -9.58 -1.86
N GLU A 234 27.64 -10.73 -2.34
CA GLU A 234 26.91 -12.00 -2.21
C GLU A 234 26.94 -12.52 -0.77
N GLU A 235 27.97 -12.11 0.00
CA GLU A 235 28.12 -12.44 1.41
C GLU A 235 28.00 -11.19 2.27
N ARG A 236 27.61 -11.36 3.51
CA ARG A 236 27.53 -10.29 4.49
C ARG A 236 28.92 -9.69 4.74
N PRO A 237 29.11 -8.35 4.61
CA PRO A 237 30.37 -7.70 4.90
C PRO A 237 30.78 -7.89 6.37
N SER A 238 32.06 -8.13 6.63
CA SER A 238 32.60 -8.29 8.00
C SER A 238 32.36 -7.04 8.87
N GLY A 239 32.29 -5.85 8.27
CA GLY A 239 31.99 -4.59 8.95
C GLY A 239 30.50 -4.39 9.28
N GLN A 240 29.62 -5.26 8.79
CA GLN A 240 28.16 -5.26 9.07
C GLN A 240 27.74 -6.66 9.52
N PRO A 241 28.25 -7.14 10.67
CA PRO A 241 27.93 -8.50 11.13
C PRO A 241 26.45 -8.65 11.48
N TRP A 242 25.74 -7.53 11.69
CA TRP A 242 24.41 -7.54 12.24
C TRP A 242 23.69 -6.18 12.18
N PRO A 243 22.40 -6.12 11.85
CA PRO A 243 21.68 -6.78 10.76
C PRO A 243 22.07 -6.13 9.44
N THR A 244 21.83 -6.78 8.31
CA THR A 244 22.02 -6.14 6.98
C THR A 244 20.70 -5.86 6.36
#